data_7adba7952b60b6bb79f537fdc4420382
#
_entry.id   7adba7952b60b6bb79f537fdc4420382
#
_cell.length_a   1.000
_cell.length_b   1.000
_cell.length_c   1.000
_cell.angle_alpha   90.00
_cell.angle_beta   90.00
_cell.angle_gamma   90.00
#
_symmetry.space_group_name_H-M   'P 1'
#
loop_
_entity.id
_entity.type
_entity.pdbx_description
1 polymer ?
#
loop_
_entity_poly.entity_id
_entity_poly.type
_entity_poly.pdbx_seq_one_letter_code
_entity_poly.pdbx_strand_id
1 'polypeptide(L)'
;MGGGSCADVAAAVPLLGAMGKRIVNCGGSGRGHAAKVCNNMVLAVSQIAVAEAFVLGERLGLEHQALFDVVSQASGQCWSITTNCPVPGPVPTSPANREYQPGFAGALMAKDLGLALQAIEQTSTDARMGRLAQQLYAAFAAGDGAARDFSGIITDIRG
;
A
#
# COMPACT_ATOMS: atom_id res chain seq x y z
N MET A 1 14.65 1.05 4.39
CA MET A 1 14.85 2.49 4.19
C MET A 1 15.47 3.04 5.47
N GLY A 2 16.64 3.66 5.38
CA GLY A 2 17.36 4.25 6.52
C GLY A 2 17.71 5.71 6.25
N GLY A 3 17.91 6.49 7.30
CA GLY A 3 18.38 7.86 7.22
C GLY A 3 19.21 8.22 8.44
N GLY A 4 20.33 8.89 8.22
CA GLY A 4 21.28 9.26 9.26
C GLY A 4 22.55 9.87 8.65
N SER A 5 23.59 10.11 9.47
CA SER A 5 24.87 10.47 8.90
C SER A 5 25.43 9.33 8.04
N CYS A 6 26.29 9.65 7.07
CA CYS A 6 26.91 8.62 6.24
C CYS A 6 27.68 7.57 7.08
N ALA A 7 28.31 7.99 8.17
CA ALA A 7 29.05 7.11 9.08
C ALA A 7 28.11 6.16 9.84
N ASP A 8 26.99 6.67 10.38
CA ASP A 8 26.03 5.86 11.13
C ASP A 8 25.35 4.83 10.22
N VAL A 9 24.95 5.25 9.01
CA VAL A 9 24.34 4.35 8.02
C VAL A 9 25.36 3.26 7.62
N ALA A 10 26.61 3.61 7.34
CA ALA A 10 27.64 2.65 6.97
C ALA A 10 27.90 1.64 8.10
N ALA A 11 27.94 2.08 9.35
CA ALA A 11 28.09 1.21 10.52
C ALA A 11 26.90 0.25 10.72
N ALA A 12 25.68 0.69 10.36
CA ALA A 12 24.47 -0.11 10.49
C ALA A 12 24.27 -1.14 9.33
N VAL A 13 24.89 -0.92 8.16
CA VAL A 13 24.71 -1.77 6.98
C VAL A 13 24.91 -3.27 7.23
N PRO A 14 25.97 -3.73 7.93
CA PRO A 14 26.15 -5.18 8.17
C PRO A 14 24.97 -5.80 8.94
N LEU A 15 24.47 -5.10 9.96
CA LEU A 15 23.32 -5.56 10.75
C LEU A 15 22.01 -5.53 9.93
N LEU A 16 21.77 -4.44 9.24
CA LEU A 16 20.59 -4.28 8.40
C LEU A 16 20.56 -5.27 7.23
N GLY A 17 21.75 -5.64 6.71
CA GLY A 17 21.89 -6.64 5.64
C GLY A 17 21.47 -8.04 6.06
N ALA A 18 21.59 -8.37 7.35
CA ALA A 18 21.09 -9.64 7.89
C ALA A 18 19.54 -9.67 8.02
N MET A 19 18.90 -8.50 8.05
CA MET A 19 17.45 -8.36 8.28
C MET A 19 16.66 -8.03 7.02
N GLY A 20 17.30 -7.45 6.01
CA GLY A 20 16.61 -6.94 4.83
C GLY A 20 17.34 -7.25 3.53
N LYS A 21 16.56 -7.55 2.48
CA LYS A 21 17.10 -7.86 1.14
C LYS A 21 17.75 -6.66 0.44
N ARG A 22 17.31 -5.44 0.77
CA ARG A 22 17.80 -4.19 0.15
C ARG A 22 17.81 -3.07 1.16
N ILE A 23 18.98 -2.46 1.34
CA ILE A 23 19.17 -1.28 2.18
C ILE A 23 19.24 -0.06 1.26
N VAL A 24 18.37 0.92 1.50
CA VAL A 24 18.38 2.20 0.78
C VAL A 24 18.69 3.30 1.80
N ASN A 25 19.77 4.02 1.57
CA ASN A 25 20.08 5.24 2.31
C ASN A 25 19.26 6.39 1.71
N CYS A 26 18.37 6.96 2.50
CA CYS A 26 17.49 8.06 2.09
C CYS A 26 18.06 9.44 2.43
N GLY A 27 19.28 9.52 2.92
CA GLY A 27 19.92 10.78 3.33
C GLY A 27 19.93 10.99 4.86
N GLY A 28 19.94 12.23 5.32
CA GLY A 28 20.07 12.62 6.71
C GLY A 28 18.97 12.07 7.64
N SER A 29 19.06 12.41 8.92
CA SER A 29 18.11 11.98 9.96
C SER A 29 16.66 12.27 9.55
N GLY A 30 15.76 11.33 9.83
CA GLY A 30 14.33 11.42 9.49
C GLY A 30 13.99 11.08 8.04
N ARG A 31 14.94 11.09 7.09
CA ARG A 31 14.65 10.87 5.66
C ARG A 31 14.16 9.45 5.35
N GLY A 32 14.57 8.45 6.11
CA GLY A 32 14.03 7.09 6.01
C GLY A 32 12.55 7.02 6.37
N HIS A 33 12.11 7.76 7.39
CA HIS A 33 10.70 7.88 7.74
C HIS A 33 9.91 8.62 6.67
N ALA A 34 10.44 9.73 6.14
CA ALA A 34 9.81 10.46 5.05
C ALA A 34 9.62 9.56 3.81
N ALA A 35 10.64 8.78 3.44
CA ALA A 35 10.54 7.82 2.34
C ALA A 35 9.45 6.75 2.60
N LYS A 36 9.34 6.24 3.84
CA LYS A 36 8.29 5.29 4.22
C LYS A 36 6.90 5.89 4.10
N VAL A 37 6.71 7.11 4.59
CA VAL A 37 5.42 7.83 4.52
C VAL A 37 4.99 8.01 3.07
N CYS A 38 5.88 8.48 2.19
CA CYS A 38 5.59 8.63 0.77
C CYS A 38 5.27 7.28 0.10
N ASN A 39 6.05 6.22 0.40
CA ASN A 39 5.81 4.89 -0.13
C ASN A 39 4.44 4.35 0.26
N ASN A 40 4.05 4.47 1.53
CA ASN A 40 2.78 3.92 2.00
C ASN A 40 1.58 4.74 1.51
N MET A 41 1.74 6.04 1.27
CA MET A 41 0.73 6.84 0.58
C MET A 41 0.53 6.35 -0.87
N VAL A 42 1.60 6.12 -1.62
CA VAL A 42 1.51 5.55 -2.98
C VAL A 42 0.88 4.17 -2.95
N LEU A 43 1.28 3.32 -2.00
CA LEU A 43 0.73 1.97 -1.85
C LEU A 43 -0.78 2.00 -1.61
N ALA A 44 -1.26 2.84 -0.69
CA ALA A 44 -2.67 2.94 -0.36
C ALA A 44 -3.51 3.45 -1.55
N VAL A 45 -3.07 4.52 -2.22
CA VAL A 45 -3.74 5.06 -3.40
C VAL A 45 -3.79 4.02 -4.52
N SER A 46 -2.69 3.32 -4.77
CA SER A 46 -2.62 2.26 -5.80
C SER A 46 -3.56 1.10 -5.45
N GLN A 47 -3.64 0.71 -4.18
CA GLN A 47 -4.52 -0.38 -3.76
C GLN A 47 -5.99 -0.04 -3.94
N ILE A 48 -6.40 1.19 -3.61
CA ILE A 48 -7.76 1.68 -3.84
C ILE A 48 -8.06 1.67 -5.34
N ALA A 49 -7.20 2.28 -6.16
CA ALA A 49 -7.39 2.35 -7.61
C ALA A 49 -7.51 0.96 -8.25
N VAL A 50 -6.70 0.00 -7.80
CA VAL A 50 -6.77 -1.39 -8.27
C VAL A 50 -8.07 -2.06 -7.82
N ALA A 51 -8.50 -1.86 -6.57
CA ALA A 51 -9.75 -2.40 -6.06
C ALA A 51 -10.97 -1.85 -6.84
N GLU A 52 -11.00 -0.54 -7.06
CA GLU A 52 -12.04 0.11 -7.88
C GLU A 52 -12.06 -0.42 -9.32
N ALA A 53 -10.87 -0.62 -9.92
CA ALA A 53 -10.77 -1.16 -11.28
C ALA A 53 -11.32 -2.59 -11.38
N PHE A 54 -11.06 -3.44 -10.37
CA PHE A 54 -11.62 -4.80 -10.35
C PHE A 54 -13.15 -4.78 -10.15
N VAL A 55 -13.67 -3.96 -9.24
CA VAL A 55 -15.12 -3.84 -9.03
C VAL A 55 -15.81 -3.28 -10.28
N LEU A 56 -15.22 -2.30 -10.95
CA LEU A 56 -15.72 -1.79 -12.23
C LEU A 56 -15.69 -2.88 -13.30
N GLY A 57 -14.59 -3.63 -13.41
CA GLY A 57 -14.43 -4.75 -14.33
C GLY A 57 -15.50 -5.82 -14.11
N GLU A 58 -15.78 -6.20 -12.87
CA GLU A 58 -16.84 -7.13 -12.49
C GLU A 58 -18.21 -6.65 -13.01
N ARG A 59 -18.53 -5.37 -12.81
CA ARG A 59 -19.79 -4.77 -13.28
C ARG A 59 -19.88 -4.65 -14.80
N LEU A 60 -18.75 -4.62 -15.50
CA LEU A 60 -18.65 -4.65 -16.96
C LEU A 60 -18.62 -6.08 -17.54
N GLY A 61 -18.65 -7.11 -16.69
CA GLY A 61 -18.62 -8.52 -17.09
C GLY A 61 -17.25 -9.08 -17.42
N LEU A 62 -16.17 -8.44 -16.95
CA LEU A 62 -14.81 -8.96 -17.12
C LEU A 62 -14.47 -9.99 -16.05
N GLU A 63 -13.88 -11.10 -16.48
CA GLU A 63 -13.27 -12.06 -15.56
C GLU A 63 -12.01 -11.47 -14.90
N HIS A 64 -11.79 -11.80 -13.62
CA HIS A 64 -10.63 -11.29 -12.85
C HIS A 64 -9.31 -11.58 -13.54
N GLN A 65 -9.15 -12.80 -14.08
CA GLN A 65 -7.91 -13.19 -14.77
C GLN A 65 -7.68 -12.35 -16.01
N ALA A 66 -8.70 -12.10 -16.81
CA ALA A 66 -8.58 -11.31 -18.03
C ALA A 66 -8.17 -9.85 -17.73
N LEU A 67 -8.78 -9.25 -16.70
CA LEU A 67 -8.39 -7.90 -16.28
C LEU A 67 -6.96 -7.85 -15.73
N PHE A 68 -6.58 -8.85 -14.93
CA PHE A 68 -5.22 -9.00 -14.42
C PHE A 68 -4.19 -9.11 -15.54
N ASP A 69 -4.43 -9.98 -16.54
CA ASP A 69 -3.51 -10.23 -17.66
C ASP A 69 -3.23 -8.94 -18.44
N VAL A 70 -4.27 -8.11 -18.64
CA VAL A 70 -4.12 -6.81 -19.28
C VAL A 70 -3.34 -5.84 -18.41
N VAL A 71 -3.81 -5.59 -17.18
CA VAL A 71 -3.28 -4.48 -16.34
C VAL A 71 -1.87 -4.80 -15.85
N SER A 72 -1.54 -6.06 -15.57
CA SER A 72 -0.21 -6.47 -15.10
C SER A 72 0.89 -6.24 -16.15
N GLN A 73 0.55 -6.15 -17.42
CA GLN A 73 1.49 -5.95 -18.53
C GLN A 73 1.37 -4.59 -19.22
N ALA A 74 0.40 -3.77 -18.81
CA ALA A 74 0.14 -2.45 -19.38
C ALA A 74 0.54 -1.32 -18.40
N SER A 75 0.22 -0.09 -18.77
CA SER A 75 0.58 1.13 -18.01
C SER A 75 -0.03 1.22 -16.60
N GLY A 76 -1.06 0.43 -16.31
CA GLY A 76 -1.66 0.31 -14.98
C GLY A 76 -0.90 -0.59 -14.01
N GLN A 77 0.20 -1.22 -14.44
CA GLN A 77 0.99 -2.13 -13.62
C GLN A 77 1.49 -1.44 -12.34
N CYS A 78 1.30 -2.12 -11.21
CA CYS A 78 1.82 -1.72 -9.91
C CYS A 78 1.90 -2.94 -8.97
N TRP A 79 2.53 -2.75 -7.80
CA TRP A 79 2.67 -3.81 -6.80
C TRP A 79 1.32 -4.36 -6.31
N SER A 80 0.30 -3.51 -6.22
CA SER A 80 -1.06 -3.90 -5.82
C SER A 80 -1.75 -4.82 -6.82
N ILE A 81 -1.36 -4.79 -8.11
CA ILE A 81 -1.80 -5.78 -9.12
C ILE A 81 -0.99 -7.07 -8.98
N THR A 82 0.34 -6.98 -9.07
CA THR A 82 1.20 -8.15 -9.31
C THR A 82 1.55 -8.94 -8.05
N THR A 83 1.38 -8.35 -6.86
CA THR A 83 1.75 -8.99 -5.59
C THR A 83 0.59 -9.07 -4.60
N ASN A 84 -0.19 -7.99 -4.44
CA ASN A 84 -1.28 -7.92 -3.47
C ASN A 84 -2.64 -7.72 -4.15
N CYS A 85 -2.90 -8.47 -5.22
CA CYS A 85 -4.13 -8.38 -5.99
C CYS A 85 -5.36 -8.54 -5.08
N PRO A 86 -6.34 -7.59 -5.12
CA PRO A 86 -7.44 -7.58 -4.16
C PRO A 86 -8.54 -8.60 -4.46
N VAL A 87 -8.42 -9.37 -5.56
CA VAL A 87 -9.36 -10.44 -5.90
C VAL A 87 -8.68 -11.81 -5.82
N PRO A 88 -9.40 -12.87 -5.47
CA PRO A 88 -8.85 -14.22 -5.49
C PRO A 88 -8.56 -14.69 -6.92
N GLY A 89 -7.61 -15.60 -7.05
CA GLY A 89 -7.25 -16.28 -8.30
C GLY A 89 -5.93 -15.80 -8.89
N PRO A 90 -5.84 -14.59 -9.52
CA PRO A 90 -4.69 -14.21 -10.36
C PRO A 90 -3.33 -14.25 -9.67
N VAL A 91 -3.26 -13.91 -8.38
CA VAL A 91 -2.03 -13.95 -7.59
C VAL A 91 -2.21 -14.91 -6.41
N PRO A 92 -1.75 -16.17 -6.50
CA PRO A 92 -2.01 -17.21 -5.50
C PRO A 92 -1.57 -16.86 -4.07
N THR A 93 -0.54 -16.05 -3.92
CA THR A 93 -0.01 -15.61 -2.62
C THR A 93 -0.75 -14.42 -2.02
N SER A 94 -1.64 -13.78 -2.77
CA SER A 94 -2.41 -12.63 -2.29
C SER A 94 -3.31 -12.99 -1.11
N PRO A 95 -3.46 -12.09 -0.12
CA PRO A 95 -4.42 -12.23 0.98
C PRO A 95 -5.86 -12.47 0.55
N ALA A 96 -6.27 -12.02 -0.63
CA ALA A 96 -7.59 -12.27 -1.19
C ALA A 96 -7.95 -13.77 -1.29
N ASN A 97 -6.95 -14.65 -1.47
CA ASN A 97 -7.14 -16.11 -1.50
C ASN A 97 -7.30 -16.73 -0.10
N ARG A 98 -7.21 -15.96 0.97
CA ARG A 98 -7.30 -16.39 2.38
C ARG A 98 -8.21 -15.47 3.17
N GLU A 99 -9.33 -15.04 2.60
CA GLU A 99 -10.31 -14.17 3.26
C GLU A 99 -9.69 -12.89 3.84
N TYR A 100 -8.67 -12.37 3.17
CA TYR A 100 -7.90 -11.18 3.59
C TYR A 100 -7.23 -11.33 4.97
N GLN A 101 -6.80 -12.54 5.33
CA GLN A 101 -5.89 -12.71 6.48
C GLN A 101 -4.66 -11.82 6.30
N PRO A 102 -4.32 -10.96 7.28
CA PRO A 102 -3.43 -9.85 7.04
C PRO A 102 -1.97 -10.26 6.87
N GLY A 103 -1.35 -9.80 5.78
CA GLY A 103 0.07 -9.55 5.68
C GLY A 103 0.41 -8.15 6.19
N PHE A 104 -0.47 -7.17 5.90
CA PHE A 104 -0.43 -5.81 6.41
C PHE A 104 -1.84 -5.34 6.75
N ALA A 105 -2.16 -5.26 8.04
CA ALA A 105 -3.51 -4.99 8.53
C ALA A 105 -4.00 -3.58 8.17
N GLY A 106 -5.32 -3.45 7.92
CA GLY A 106 -5.98 -2.19 7.63
C GLY A 106 -5.77 -1.13 8.71
N ALA A 107 -5.76 -1.51 9.99
CA ALA A 107 -5.43 -0.60 11.09
C ALA A 107 -4.01 -0.02 10.97
N LEU A 108 -3.04 -0.80 10.49
CA LEU A 108 -1.67 -0.32 10.27
C LEU A 108 -1.58 0.60 9.06
N MET A 109 -2.34 0.32 8.00
CA MET A 109 -2.43 1.21 6.85
C MET A 109 -3.07 2.55 7.24
N ALA A 110 -4.18 2.53 7.97
CA ALA A 110 -4.84 3.74 8.47
C ALA A 110 -3.90 4.59 9.35
N LYS A 111 -3.14 3.95 10.25
CA LYS A 111 -2.11 4.61 11.08
C LYS A 111 -1.03 5.25 10.20
N ASP A 112 -0.49 4.54 9.23
CA ASP A 112 0.59 5.04 8.37
C ASP A 112 0.11 6.19 7.47
N LEU A 113 -1.15 6.16 7.01
CA LEU A 113 -1.78 7.27 6.30
C LEU A 113 -2.07 8.48 7.22
N GLY A 114 -2.33 8.26 8.50
CA GLY A 114 -2.39 9.34 9.48
C GLY A 114 -1.07 10.10 9.59
N LEU A 115 0.08 9.40 9.54
CA LEU A 115 1.40 10.04 9.48
C LEU A 115 1.63 10.77 8.15
N ALA A 116 1.10 10.22 7.04
CA ALA A 116 1.14 10.90 5.75
C ALA A 116 0.33 12.19 5.76
N LEU A 117 -0.86 12.18 6.36
CA LEU A 117 -1.70 13.38 6.51
C LEU A 117 -0.97 14.48 7.30
N GLN A 118 -0.35 14.13 8.43
CA GLN A 118 0.47 15.07 9.20
C GLN A 118 1.59 15.69 8.36
N ALA A 119 2.31 14.88 7.58
CA ALA A 119 3.38 15.37 6.70
C ALA A 119 2.84 16.29 5.58
N ILE A 120 1.69 15.96 4.99
CA ILE A 120 0.99 16.78 4.00
C ILE A 120 0.64 18.14 4.59
N GLU A 121 0.13 18.18 5.83
CA GLU A 121 -0.23 19.43 6.52
C GLU A 121 0.99 20.27 6.86
N GLN A 122 2.02 19.66 7.44
CA GLN A 122 3.28 20.36 7.79
C GLN A 122 4.00 20.95 6.58
N THR A 123 3.87 20.33 5.41
CA THR A 123 4.53 20.79 4.18
C THR A 123 3.62 21.60 3.26
N SER A 124 2.35 21.78 3.63
CA SER A 124 1.33 22.43 2.79
C SER A 124 1.22 21.80 1.38
N THR A 125 1.47 20.49 1.26
CA THR A 125 1.39 19.79 -0.02
C THR A 125 -0.08 19.58 -0.43
N ASP A 126 -0.45 19.91 -1.68
CA ASP A 126 -1.79 19.59 -2.23
C ASP A 126 -1.87 18.13 -2.68
N ALA A 127 -1.88 17.19 -1.72
CA ALA A 127 -1.95 15.74 -1.95
C ALA A 127 -3.40 15.24 -1.80
N ARG A 128 -4.25 15.56 -2.76
CA ARG A 128 -5.70 15.23 -2.73
C ARG A 128 -5.96 13.75 -2.62
N MET A 129 -5.28 12.93 -3.42
CA MET A 129 -5.44 11.47 -3.39
C MET A 129 -4.94 10.88 -2.07
N GLY A 130 -3.86 11.39 -1.50
CA GLY A 130 -3.37 10.97 -0.19
C GLY A 130 -4.36 11.25 0.93
N ARG A 131 -5.03 12.42 0.91
CA ARG A 131 -6.10 12.77 1.86
C ARG A 131 -7.32 11.86 1.70
N LEU A 132 -7.76 11.62 0.46
CA LEU A 132 -8.88 10.71 0.20
C LEU A 132 -8.56 9.28 0.64
N ALA A 133 -7.38 8.78 0.32
CA ALA A 133 -6.95 7.45 0.74
C ALA A 133 -6.93 7.33 2.28
N GLN A 134 -6.49 8.36 2.99
CA GLN A 134 -6.53 8.39 4.46
C GLN A 134 -7.96 8.27 4.99
N GLN A 135 -8.92 9.01 4.43
CA GLN A 135 -10.32 8.96 4.82
C GLN A 135 -10.92 7.56 4.60
N LEU A 136 -10.68 6.97 3.43
CA LEU A 136 -11.19 5.65 3.08
C LEU A 136 -10.61 4.56 3.99
N TYR A 137 -9.30 4.56 4.25
CA TYR A 137 -8.70 3.59 5.16
C TYR A 137 -9.04 3.83 6.63
N ALA A 138 -9.29 5.07 7.04
CA ALA A 138 -9.80 5.35 8.38
C ALA A 138 -11.21 4.76 8.57
N ALA A 139 -12.09 4.89 7.57
CA ALA A 139 -13.42 4.29 7.57
C ALA A 139 -13.33 2.74 7.57
N PHE A 140 -12.53 2.15 6.69
CA PHE A 140 -12.29 0.71 6.63
C PHE A 140 -11.80 0.15 7.97
N ALA A 141 -10.84 0.83 8.62
CA ALA A 141 -10.28 0.42 9.90
C ALA A 141 -11.20 0.70 11.11
N ALA A 142 -12.26 1.46 10.96
CA ALA A 142 -13.26 1.66 12.01
C ALA A 142 -14.18 0.45 12.19
N GLY A 143 -14.22 -0.48 11.22
CA GLY A 143 -14.98 -1.71 11.24
C GLY A 143 -14.09 -2.96 11.25
N ASP A 144 -14.60 -4.05 10.69
CA ASP A 144 -13.92 -5.34 10.58
C ASP A 144 -12.62 -5.28 9.76
N GLY A 145 -12.48 -4.28 8.91
CA GLY A 145 -11.29 -4.02 8.12
C GLY A 145 -10.04 -3.77 8.94
N ALA A 146 -10.16 -3.37 10.22
CA ALA A 146 -9.02 -3.16 11.11
C ALA A 146 -8.09 -4.37 11.19
N ALA A 147 -8.68 -5.57 11.30
CA ALA A 147 -7.97 -6.84 11.45
C ALA A 147 -7.71 -7.57 10.12
N ARG A 148 -8.29 -7.10 9.01
CA ARG A 148 -8.08 -7.65 7.67
C ARG A 148 -6.84 -7.05 7.01
N ASP A 149 -6.32 -7.74 5.99
CA ASP A 149 -5.33 -7.14 5.09
C ASP A 149 -5.90 -5.88 4.44
N PHE A 150 -5.06 -4.86 4.28
CA PHE A 150 -5.50 -3.58 3.71
C PHE A 150 -6.07 -3.70 2.29
N SER A 151 -5.73 -4.79 1.54
CA SER A 151 -6.35 -5.10 0.26
C SER A 151 -7.83 -5.48 0.37
N GLY A 152 -8.29 -5.83 1.58
CA GLY A 152 -9.71 -6.07 1.88
C GLY A 152 -10.61 -4.86 1.72
N ILE A 153 -10.07 -3.65 1.52
CA ILE A 153 -10.84 -2.44 1.21
C ILE A 153 -11.75 -2.61 -0.02
N ILE A 154 -11.44 -3.57 -0.91
CA ILE A 154 -12.32 -3.91 -2.03
C ILE A 154 -13.72 -4.34 -1.58
N THR A 155 -13.86 -4.92 -0.37
CA THR A 155 -15.16 -5.33 0.14
C THR A 155 -16.07 -4.14 0.42
N ASP A 156 -15.53 -3.02 0.89
CA ASP A 156 -16.27 -1.79 1.12
C ASP A 156 -16.65 -1.09 -0.20
N ILE A 157 -15.79 -1.23 -1.24
CA ILE A 157 -16.03 -0.67 -2.58
C ILE A 157 -17.13 -1.45 -3.31
N ARG A 158 -17.26 -2.75 -3.06
CA ARG A 158 -18.33 -3.57 -3.66
C ARG A 158 -19.72 -3.24 -3.13
N GLY A 159 -19.82 -2.88 -1.85
CA GLY A 159 -21.07 -2.64 -1.13
C GLY A 159 -21.61 -3.88 -0.48
#